data_6500d173f2221f14be9eef2ea1b746d4
#
_entry.id   6500d173f2221f14be9eef2ea1b746d4
#
_cell.length_a   1.000
_cell.length_b   1.000
_cell.length_c   1.000
_cell.angle_alpha   90.00
_cell.angle_beta   90.00
_cell.angle_gamma   90.00
#
_symmetry.space_group_name_H-M   'P 1'
#
loop_
_entity.id
_entity.type
_entity.pdbx_description
1 polymer ?
#
loop_
_entity_poly.entity_id
_entity_poly.type
_entity_poly.pdbx_seq_one_letter_code
_entity_poly.pdbx_strand_id
1 'polypeptide(L)'
;MKKKTAAMVLAALMAFSMTACGNGSTQKEDDSTATDQETTETADNAATEDTTSGDETVELHWLNKCESDVEAQIWQQVADLVHEKYPNITVTIENTDWTSYWTKLPVELASGNAPDLIYMHFSRASDYTNSMLSISDYIEKDEDINIDDFYSGILDSFIFDDQVYALPYDFGPYIMYYNKDLFDKYGVEYPDENTTWEEFKD
;
A
#
# COMPACT_ATOMS: atom_id res chain seq x y z
N MET A 1 -43.44 -14.90 30.52
CA MET A 1 -43.20 -16.20 29.88
C MET A 1 -43.44 -16.10 28.38
N LYS A 2 -42.66 -15.32 27.62
CA LYS A 2 -42.79 -15.17 26.14
C LYS A 2 -41.46 -14.87 25.45
N LYS A 3 -40.35 -15.47 25.91
CA LYS A 3 -39.02 -15.26 25.30
C LYS A 3 -38.21 -16.54 25.02
N LYS A 4 -38.82 -17.72 25.02
CA LYS A 4 -38.14 -19.01 24.82
C LYS A 4 -38.56 -19.80 23.57
N THR A 5 -39.40 -19.26 22.71
CA THR A 5 -39.90 -19.97 21.51
C THR A 5 -39.35 -19.43 20.19
N ALA A 6 -38.52 -18.39 20.16
CA ALA A 6 -37.94 -17.84 18.94
C ALA A 6 -36.57 -18.42 18.55
N ALA A 7 -35.95 -19.21 19.45
CA ALA A 7 -34.59 -19.75 19.21
C ALA A 7 -34.56 -21.13 18.54
N MET A 8 -35.72 -21.81 18.40
CA MET A 8 -35.79 -23.17 17.84
C MET A 8 -36.20 -23.29 16.37
N VAL A 9 -36.53 -22.18 15.72
CA VAL A 9 -36.96 -22.20 14.30
C VAL A 9 -35.80 -21.89 13.35
N LEU A 10 -34.67 -21.34 13.84
CA LEU A 10 -33.53 -20.99 12.99
C LEU A 10 -32.51 -22.12 12.80
N ALA A 11 -32.63 -23.24 13.53
CA ALA A 11 -31.71 -24.37 13.44
C ALA A 11 -32.13 -25.46 12.44
N ALA A 12 -33.29 -25.35 11.79
CA ALA A 12 -33.83 -26.38 10.90
C ALA A 12 -33.66 -26.11 9.40
N LEU A 13 -33.00 -25.03 8.99
CA LEU A 13 -32.86 -24.62 7.58
C LEU A 13 -31.46 -24.80 6.95
N MET A 14 -30.50 -25.42 7.68
CA MET A 14 -29.15 -25.65 7.15
C MET A 14 -28.79 -27.11 6.85
N ALA A 15 -29.77 -28.02 6.71
CA ALA A 15 -29.52 -29.45 6.52
C ALA A 15 -29.99 -30.02 5.16
N PHE A 16 -30.16 -29.20 4.12
CA PHE A 16 -30.57 -29.69 2.79
C PHE A 16 -29.79 -29.05 1.66
N SER A 17 -28.53 -29.47 1.48
CA SER A 17 -27.85 -29.31 0.18
C SER A 17 -26.55 -30.11 0.11
N MET A 18 -26.62 -31.43 0.21
CA MET A 18 -25.57 -32.33 -0.27
C MET A 18 -26.22 -33.61 -0.78
N THR A 19 -26.69 -33.63 -2.03
CA THR A 19 -26.83 -34.84 -2.85
C THR A 19 -27.07 -34.47 -4.30
N ALA A 20 -26.20 -34.97 -5.13
CA ALA A 20 -26.30 -35.29 -6.55
C ALA A 20 -25.03 -34.77 -7.29
N CYS A 21 -24.28 -35.55 -8.01
CA CYS A 21 -24.51 -36.72 -8.79
C CYS A 21 -23.22 -37.54 -8.92
N GLY A 22 -23.39 -38.83 -8.79
CA GLY A 22 -22.47 -39.80 -9.30
C GLY A 22 -22.84 -40.23 -10.73
N ASN A 23 -21.94 -40.90 -11.34
CA ASN A 23 -22.00 -41.88 -12.43
C ASN A 23 -20.99 -41.54 -13.54
N GLY A 24 -20.11 -42.38 -14.02
CA GLY A 24 -19.92 -43.80 -13.89
C GLY A 24 -18.99 -44.26 -14.97
N SER A 25 -18.29 -45.37 -14.69
CA SER A 25 -17.76 -46.41 -15.58
C SER A 25 -16.57 -46.00 -16.50
N THR A 26 -15.52 -46.77 -16.70
CA THR A 26 -15.14 -48.17 -16.49
C THR A 26 -13.66 -48.34 -16.86
N GLN A 27 -12.94 -49.09 -16.05
CA GLN A 27 -11.83 -50.01 -16.30
C GLN A 27 -11.06 -49.98 -17.62
N LYS A 28 -9.70 -49.93 -17.53
CA LYS A 28 -8.85 -51.11 -17.78
C LYS A 28 -7.46 -50.89 -17.26
N GLU A 29 -7.00 -51.90 -16.53
CA GLU A 29 -5.61 -52.21 -16.18
C GLU A 29 -4.76 -52.39 -17.43
N ASP A 30 -3.50 -51.95 -17.38
CA ASP A 30 -2.39 -52.82 -17.78
C ASP A 30 -1.07 -52.34 -17.17
N ASP A 31 -0.35 -53.33 -16.73
CA ASP A 31 0.92 -53.48 -16.06
C ASP A 31 2.09 -53.04 -16.97
N SER A 32 3.13 -52.33 -16.45
CA SER A 32 4.52 -52.83 -16.49
C SER A 32 5.56 -51.80 -16.07
N THR A 33 6.28 -52.20 -15.01
CA THR A 33 7.74 -52.20 -14.82
C THR A 33 8.54 -50.92 -14.85
N ALA A 34 9.16 -50.70 -13.68
CA ALA A 34 10.30 -49.87 -13.30
C ALA A 34 11.43 -49.66 -14.34
N THR A 35 12.00 -48.46 -14.26
CA THR A 35 13.49 -48.32 -14.23
C THR A 35 13.86 -46.94 -13.66
N ASP A 36 14.65 -46.93 -12.61
CA ASP A 36 15.42 -45.85 -12.05
C ASP A 36 16.27 -45.13 -13.12
N GLN A 37 16.26 -43.82 -13.12
CA GLN A 37 17.45 -43.03 -13.44
C GLN A 37 17.38 -41.68 -12.76
N GLU A 38 18.18 -41.55 -11.74
CA GLU A 38 18.63 -40.34 -11.09
C GLU A 38 19.40 -39.50 -12.11
N THR A 39 18.93 -38.27 -12.37
CA THR A 39 19.71 -37.25 -13.06
C THR A 39 19.61 -35.97 -12.26
N THR A 40 20.65 -35.70 -11.52
CA THR A 40 20.98 -34.40 -10.93
C THR A 40 21.22 -33.41 -12.06
N GLU A 41 20.30 -32.52 -12.32
CA GLU A 41 20.56 -31.28 -13.07
C GLU A 41 20.65 -30.10 -12.12
N THR A 42 21.89 -29.64 -12.00
CA THR A 42 22.25 -28.34 -11.42
C THR A 42 21.66 -27.26 -12.31
N ALA A 43 20.59 -26.61 -11.84
CA ALA A 43 20.08 -25.40 -12.49
C ALA A 43 21.02 -24.25 -12.12
N ASP A 44 21.91 -23.94 -13.04
CA ASP A 44 22.66 -22.70 -13.09
C ASP A 44 21.68 -21.59 -13.46
N ASN A 45 21.24 -20.81 -12.46
CA ASN A 45 20.34 -19.68 -12.66
C ASN A 45 21.19 -18.48 -13.09
N ALA A 46 21.58 -18.48 -14.35
CA ALA A 46 22.11 -17.27 -14.97
C ALA A 46 20.99 -16.25 -15.03
N ALA A 47 21.10 -15.22 -14.19
CA ALA A 47 20.32 -14.00 -14.33
C ALA A 47 20.57 -13.44 -15.74
N THR A 48 19.63 -13.65 -16.61
CA THR A 48 19.56 -12.97 -17.89
C THR A 48 19.15 -11.54 -17.57
N GLU A 49 20.07 -10.61 -17.71
CA GLU A 49 19.74 -9.19 -17.83
C GLU A 49 18.85 -9.02 -19.07
N ASP A 50 17.56 -9.07 -18.85
CA ASP A 50 16.60 -8.75 -19.90
C ASP A 50 16.52 -7.23 -20.03
N THR A 51 17.41 -6.69 -20.87
CA THR A 51 17.26 -5.35 -21.42
C THR A 51 16.13 -5.39 -22.46
N THR A 52 14.90 -5.50 -21.96
CA THR A 52 13.72 -5.40 -22.82
C THR A 52 13.54 -3.93 -23.18
N SER A 53 13.89 -3.65 -24.39
CA SER A 53 13.65 -2.46 -25.19
C SER A 53 12.17 -2.01 -25.09
N GLY A 54 11.94 -0.76 -24.80
CA GLY A 54 10.76 0.07 -24.62
C GLY A 54 9.50 -0.06 -25.48
N ASP A 55 9.04 -1.26 -25.81
CA ASP A 55 7.83 -1.48 -26.60
C ASP A 55 6.66 -2.10 -25.80
N GLU A 56 6.88 -2.53 -24.55
CA GLU A 56 5.81 -3.09 -23.72
C GLU A 56 4.99 -1.96 -23.08
N THR A 57 3.66 -2.00 -23.27
CA THR A 57 2.75 -1.06 -22.61
C THR A 57 2.57 -1.47 -21.16
N VAL A 58 2.84 -0.56 -20.25
CA VAL A 58 2.73 -0.76 -18.80
C VAL A 58 1.58 0.11 -18.27
N GLU A 59 0.63 -0.52 -17.60
CA GLU A 59 -0.44 0.16 -16.88
C GLU A 59 -0.19 0.04 -15.39
N LEU A 60 -0.04 1.17 -14.71
CA LEU A 60 0.17 1.25 -13.25
C LEU A 60 -1.09 1.76 -12.57
N HIS A 61 -1.51 1.07 -11.54
CA HIS A 61 -2.61 1.49 -10.67
C HIS A 61 -2.05 2.16 -9.41
N TRP A 62 -2.45 3.39 -9.17
CA TRP A 62 -2.08 4.16 -8.00
C TRP A 62 -3.27 4.40 -7.10
N LEU A 63 -3.29 3.78 -5.91
CA LEU A 63 -4.22 4.14 -4.86
C LEU A 63 -3.66 5.32 -4.07
N ASN A 64 -4.32 6.46 -4.20
CA ASN A 64 -3.86 7.73 -3.64
C ASN A 64 -4.82 8.30 -2.58
N LYS A 65 -4.27 8.82 -1.50
CA LYS A 65 -4.99 9.61 -0.52
C LYS A 65 -5.09 11.05 -1.05
N CYS A 66 -6.30 11.56 -1.18
CA CYS A 66 -6.56 12.88 -1.75
C CYS A 66 -7.78 13.53 -1.06
N GLU A 67 -7.63 14.75 -0.59
CA GLU A 67 -8.67 15.43 0.19
C GLU A 67 -9.44 16.50 -0.60
N SER A 68 -9.03 16.81 -1.83
CA SER A 68 -9.67 17.85 -2.63
C SER A 68 -9.55 17.62 -4.13
N ASP A 69 -10.47 18.18 -4.89
CA ASP A 69 -10.43 18.16 -6.35
C ASP A 69 -9.19 18.88 -6.91
N VAL A 70 -8.67 19.88 -6.21
CA VAL A 70 -7.43 20.56 -6.62
C VAL A 70 -6.23 19.66 -6.47
N GLU A 71 -6.13 18.95 -5.36
CA GLU A 71 -5.07 17.94 -5.14
C GLU A 71 -5.15 16.83 -6.20
N ALA A 72 -6.35 16.33 -6.49
CA ALA A 72 -6.58 15.33 -7.54
C ALA A 72 -6.10 15.78 -8.92
N GLN A 73 -6.36 17.04 -9.28
CA GLN A 73 -5.89 17.62 -10.54
C GLN A 73 -4.37 17.73 -10.61
N ILE A 74 -3.71 18.04 -9.49
CA ILE A 74 -2.24 18.11 -9.43
C ILE A 74 -1.65 16.70 -9.67
N TRP A 75 -2.19 15.67 -8.99
CA TRP A 75 -1.72 14.31 -9.17
C TRP A 75 -1.99 13.78 -10.59
N GLN A 76 -3.12 14.15 -11.20
CA GLN A 76 -3.36 13.82 -12.59
C GLN A 76 -2.32 14.44 -13.53
N GLN A 77 -1.93 15.71 -13.31
CA GLN A 77 -0.86 16.35 -14.08
C GLN A 77 0.49 15.63 -13.91
N VAL A 78 0.79 15.12 -12.71
CA VAL A 78 1.99 14.30 -12.48
C VAL A 78 1.93 13.01 -13.30
N ALA A 79 0.80 12.31 -13.31
CA ALA A 79 0.61 11.12 -14.13
C ALA A 79 0.75 11.40 -15.64
N ASP A 80 0.19 12.52 -16.09
CA ASP A 80 0.29 12.97 -17.49
C ASP A 80 1.75 13.27 -17.87
N LEU A 81 2.55 13.88 -16.98
CA LEU A 81 3.99 14.13 -17.19
C LEU A 81 4.79 12.82 -17.26
N VAL A 82 4.43 11.81 -16.47
CA VAL A 82 5.04 10.47 -16.56
C VAL A 82 4.78 9.88 -17.93
N HIS A 83 3.53 9.93 -18.44
CA HIS A 83 3.17 9.44 -19.75
C HIS A 83 3.86 10.24 -20.89
N GLU A 84 4.01 11.55 -20.73
CA GLU A 84 4.76 12.39 -21.69
C GLU A 84 6.23 11.98 -21.79
N LYS A 85 6.87 11.72 -20.64
CA LYS A 85 8.27 11.26 -20.59
C LYS A 85 8.44 9.81 -21.03
N TYR A 86 7.45 8.95 -20.70
CA TYR A 86 7.45 7.51 -20.96
C TYR A 86 6.12 7.11 -21.61
N PRO A 87 5.97 7.25 -22.95
CA PRO A 87 4.68 7.02 -23.63
C PRO A 87 4.11 5.61 -23.55
N ASN A 88 4.94 4.64 -23.19
CA ASN A 88 4.51 3.26 -22.95
C ASN A 88 3.98 3.03 -21.52
N ILE A 89 4.08 4.03 -20.62
CA ILE A 89 3.60 3.93 -19.23
C ILE A 89 2.34 4.78 -19.08
N THR A 90 1.29 4.19 -18.53
CA THR A 90 0.05 4.87 -18.14
C THR A 90 -0.16 4.68 -16.65
N VAL A 91 -0.41 5.77 -15.91
CA VAL A 91 -0.73 5.74 -14.49
C VAL A 91 -2.20 6.07 -14.30
N THR A 92 -2.97 5.13 -13.79
CA THR A 92 -4.37 5.34 -13.41
C THR A 92 -4.44 5.60 -11.92
N ILE A 93 -4.97 6.78 -11.52
CA ILE A 93 -5.04 7.19 -10.12
C ILE A 93 -6.44 6.96 -9.58
N GLU A 94 -6.55 6.20 -8.49
CA GLU A 94 -7.74 6.14 -7.68
C GLU A 94 -7.57 7.02 -6.45
N ASN A 95 -8.30 8.14 -6.41
CA ASN A 95 -8.28 9.09 -5.31
C ASN A 95 -9.35 8.75 -4.26
N THR A 96 -8.95 8.69 -3.00
CA THR A 96 -9.86 8.47 -1.86
C THR A 96 -9.51 9.42 -0.71
N ASP A 97 -10.50 9.76 0.13
CA ASP A 97 -10.27 10.50 1.37
C ASP A 97 -9.47 9.66 2.39
N TRP A 98 -8.94 10.33 3.42
CA TRP A 98 -8.12 9.67 4.46
C TRP A 98 -8.76 8.44 5.09
N THR A 99 -10.03 8.51 5.45
CA THR A 99 -10.71 7.42 6.15
C THR A 99 -10.94 6.22 5.21
N SER A 100 -11.41 6.51 4.01
CA SER A 100 -11.66 5.51 2.96
C SER A 100 -10.34 4.85 2.52
N TYR A 101 -9.27 5.63 2.39
CA TYR A 101 -7.95 5.13 2.03
C TYR A 101 -7.47 4.02 2.99
N TRP A 102 -7.44 4.31 4.30
CA TRP A 102 -6.95 3.35 5.30
C TRP A 102 -7.90 2.19 5.57
N THR A 103 -9.13 2.27 5.09
CA THR A 103 -10.07 1.15 5.09
C THR A 103 -9.87 0.26 3.87
N LYS A 104 -9.58 0.85 2.71
CA LYS A 104 -9.47 0.17 1.42
C LYS A 104 -8.13 -0.52 1.25
N LEU A 105 -7.02 0.15 1.52
CA LEU A 105 -5.67 -0.36 1.28
C LEU A 105 -5.44 -1.78 1.83
N PRO A 106 -5.74 -2.11 3.11
CA PRO A 106 -5.49 -3.46 3.62
C PRO A 106 -6.36 -4.52 2.92
N VAL A 107 -7.55 -4.15 2.44
CA VAL A 107 -8.43 -5.05 1.71
C VAL A 107 -7.85 -5.37 0.33
N GLU A 108 -7.35 -4.39 -0.39
CA GLU A 108 -6.74 -4.58 -1.71
C GLU A 108 -5.45 -5.40 -1.61
N LEU A 109 -4.57 -5.08 -0.65
CA LEU A 109 -3.36 -5.85 -0.39
C LEU A 109 -3.66 -7.33 -0.07
N ALA A 110 -4.76 -7.61 0.65
CA ALA A 110 -5.15 -8.97 1.02
C ALA A 110 -5.88 -9.74 -0.10
N SER A 111 -6.47 -9.05 -1.06
CA SER A 111 -7.32 -9.66 -2.11
C SER A 111 -6.56 -10.13 -3.35
N GLY A 112 -5.27 -9.80 -3.46
CA GLY A 112 -4.46 -10.04 -4.65
C GLY A 112 -4.63 -8.98 -5.75
N ASN A 113 -5.34 -7.89 -5.47
CA ASN A 113 -5.49 -6.70 -6.33
C ASN A 113 -4.71 -5.52 -5.75
N ALA A 114 -3.51 -5.79 -5.25
CA ALA A 114 -2.66 -4.74 -4.71
C ALA A 114 -2.39 -3.66 -5.76
N PRO A 115 -2.52 -2.37 -5.42
CA PRO A 115 -2.09 -1.30 -6.31
C PRO A 115 -0.57 -1.33 -6.49
N ASP A 116 -0.10 -0.87 -7.65
CA ASP A 116 1.34 -0.78 -7.96
C ASP A 116 2.00 0.36 -7.18
N LEU A 117 1.27 1.46 -7.00
CA LEU A 117 1.71 2.63 -6.24
C LEU A 117 0.72 2.92 -5.12
N ILE A 118 1.25 3.28 -3.96
CA ILE A 118 0.43 3.64 -2.79
C ILE A 118 0.93 4.94 -2.15
N TYR A 119 0.01 5.72 -1.60
CA TYR A 119 0.33 6.74 -0.63
C TYR A 119 0.72 6.08 0.70
N MET A 120 1.79 6.55 1.34
CA MET A 120 2.17 6.04 2.67
C MET A 120 2.41 7.18 3.65
N HIS A 121 1.74 7.11 4.79
CA HIS A 121 1.95 8.05 5.88
C HIS A 121 3.01 7.49 6.83
N PHE A 122 3.95 8.33 7.27
CA PHE A 122 5.08 7.93 8.11
C PHE A 122 4.67 7.14 9.36
N SER A 123 3.57 7.51 10.02
CA SER A 123 3.12 6.84 11.24
C SER A 123 2.53 5.45 11.03
N ARG A 124 2.38 5.02 9.79
CA ARG A 124 1.82 3.72 9.42
C ARG A 124 2.78 2.86 8.60
N ALA A 125 3.87 3.44 8.13
CA ALA A 125 4.80 2.77 7.22
C ALA A 125 5.31 1.43 7.78
N SER A 126 5.62 1.37 9.08
CA SER A 126 6.08 0.14 9.74
C SER A 126 5.10 -1.04 9.64
N ASP A 127 3.79 -0.76 9.57
CA ASP A 127 2.76 -1.81 9.52
C ASP A 127 2.67 -2.46 8.13
N TYR A 128 3.23 -1.82 7.11
CA TYR A 128 3.09 -2.20 5.70
C TYR A 128 4.39 -2.66 5.05
N THR A 129 5.53 -2.71 5.74
CA THR A 129 6.83 -3.12 5.18
C THR A 129 6.79 -4.48 4.49
N ASN A 130 6.02 -5.44 5.03
CA ASN A 130 5.84 -6.77 4.42
C ASN A 130 5.01 -6.76 3.12
N SER A 131 4.34 -5.64 2.81
CA SER A 131 3.48 -5.49 1.63
C SER A 131 4.05 -4.49 0.64
N MET A 132 5.16 -3.83 0.97
CA MET A 132 5.86 -2.88 0.11
C MET A 132 7.14 -3.48 -0.43
N LEU A 133 7.50 -3.13 -1.65
CA LEU A 133 8.80 -3.44 -2.23
C LEU A 133 9.85 -2.48 -1.66
N SER A 134 11.02 -3.00 -1.24
CA SER A 134 12.18 -2.15 -1.01
C SER A 134 12.63 -1.51 -2.31
N ILE A 135 12.84 -0.20 -2.28
CA ILE A 135 13.31 0.56 -3.44
C ILE A 135 14.79 0.92 -3.37
N SER A 136 15.53 0.42 -2.37
CA SER A 136 16.96 0.72 -2.18
C SER A 136 17.80 0.42 -3.40
N ASP A 137 17.66 -0.78 -3.98
CA ASP A 137 18.43 -1.19 -5.16
C ASP A 137 18.13 -0.34 -6.42
N TYR A 138 16.91 0.20 -6.49
CA TYR A 138 16.51 1.11 -7.58
C TYR A 138 17.14 2.49 -7.39
N ILE A 139 17.11 3.01 -6.17
CA ILE A 139 17.75 4.30 -5.82
C ILE A 139 19.26 4.26 -6.10
N GLU A 140 19.93 3.16 -5.72
CA GLU A 140 21.38 3.01 -5.96
C GLU A 140 21.76 2.99 -7.45
N LYS A 141 20.84 2.57 -8.31
CA LYS A 141 21.07 2.47 -9.77
C LYS A 141 20.59 3.71 -10.53
N ASP A 142 19.81 4.55 -9.92
CA ASP A 142 19.23 5.73 -10.54
C ASP A 142 20.15 6.95 -10.33
N GLU A 143 20.71 7.48 -11.42
CA GLU A 143 21.63 8.62 -11.37
C GLU A 143 20.89 9.96 -11.14
N ASP A 144 19.57 9.99 -11.31
CA ASP A 144 18.74 11.19 -11.13
C ASP A 144 18.25 11.35 -9.67
N ILE A 145 18.31 10.28 -8.86
CA ILE A 145 17.88 10.30 -7.46
C ILE A 145 19.09 10.45 -6.53
N ASN A 146 19.17 11.59 -5.85
CA ASN A 146 20.12 11.78 -4.75
C ASN A 146 19.36 11.68 -3.40
N ILE A 147 19.61 10.62 -2.65
CA ILE A 147 18.95 10.38 -1.36
C ILE A 147 19.26 11.46 -0.30
N ASP A 148 20.41 12.11 -0.42
CA ASP A 148 20.86 13.18 0.49
C ASP A 148 20.09 14.51 0.27
N ASP A 149 19.31 14.63 -0.80
CA ASP A 149 18.46 15.79 -1.05
C ASP A 149 17.18 15.79 -0.20
N PHE A 150 16.87 14.64 0.41
CA PHE A 150 15.74 14.51 1.32
C PHE A 150 16.11 14.88 2.75
N TYR A 151 15.19 15.52 3.48
CA TYR A 151 15.38 15.72 4.93
C TYR A 151 15.48 14.39 5.65
N SER A 152 16.63 14.12 6.29
CA SER A 152 16.91 12.84 6.94
C SER A 152 15.84 12.44 7.94
N GLY A 153 15.39 13.36 8.82
CA GLY A 153 14.37 13.06 9.82
C GLY A 153 12.99 12.67 9.24
N ILE A 154 12.74 12.97 7.95
CA ILE A 154 11.51 12.54 7.26
C ILE A 154 11.77 11.22 6.55
N LEU A 155 12.88 11.13 5.83
CA LEU A 155 13.28 9.93 5.10
C LEU A 155 13.45 8.73 6.04
N ASP A 156 14.09 8.93 7.21
CA ASP A 156 14.30 7.90 8.24
C ASP A 156 13.00 7.20 8.66
N SER A 157 11.86 7.89 8.52
CA SER A 157 10.55 7.32 8.82
C SER A 157 10.09 6.24 7.83
N PHE A 158 10.80 6.09 6.71
CA PHE A 158 10.54 5.11 5.66
C PHE A 158 11.69 4.13 5.46
N ILE A 159 12.67 4.14 6.36
CA ILE A 159 13.78 3.19 6.38
C ILE A 159 13.53 2.15 7.48
N PHE A 160 13.51 0.88 7.09
CA PHE A 160 13.34 -0.26 7.99
C PHE A 160 14.35 -1.33 7.60
N ASP A 161 15.08 -1.88 8.58
CA ASP A 161 16.12 -2.88 8.37
C ASP A 161 17.14 -2.49 7.28
N ASP A 162 17.57 -1.20 7.32
CA ASP A 162 18.49 -0.60 6.35
C ASP A 162 17.96 -0.56 4.90
N GLN A 163 16.66 -0.71 4.71
CA GLN A 163 16.00 -0.65 3.40
C GLN A 163 15.03 0.53 3.32
N VAL A 164 15.04 1.23 2.17
CA VAL A 164 14.12 2.32 1.85
C VAL A 164 12.85 1.75 1.21
N TYR A 165 11.68 2.09 1.74
CA TYR A 165 10.39 1.62 1.23
C TYR A 165 9.53 2.70 0.59
N ALA A 166 9.82 3.97 0.84
CA ALA A 166 9.14 5.08 0.19
C ALA A 166 10.05 6.33 0.16
N LEU A 167 9.79 7.21 -0.79
CA LEU A 167 10.40 8.54 -0.86
C LEU A 167 9.36 9.58 -0.39
N PRO A 168 9.74 10.49 0.51
CA PRO A 168 8.84 11.55 0.94
C PRO A 168 8.67 12.60 -0.17
N TYR A 169 7.43 13.00 -0.43
CA TYR A 169 7.12 14.07 -1.38
C TYR A 169 6.67 15.36 -0.69
N ASP A 170 6.19 15.27 0.55
CA ASP A 170 5.85 16.41 1.38
C ASP A 170 6.05 16.12 2.88
N PHE A 171 5.91 17.16 3.69
CA PHE A 171 5.79 17.03 5.13
C PHE A 171 4.95 18.18 5.70
N GLY A 172 4.23 17.89 6.79
CA GLY A 172 3.47 18.89 7.54
C GLY A 172 3.96 18.97 8.98
N PRO A 173 4.57 20.08 9.41
CA PRO A 173 4.91 20.26 10.81
C PRO A 173 3.63 20.41 11.65
N TYR A 174 3.61 19.83 12.84
CA TYR A 174 2.59 20.15 13.82
C TYR A 174 2.86 21.53 14.38
N ILE A 175 1.94 22.45 14.13
CA ILE A 175 2.01 23.83 14.64
C ILE A 175 0.75 24.18 15.41
N MET A 176 0.88 25.11 16.32
CA MET A 176 -0.24 25.60 17.11
C MET A 176 -0.67 26.95 16.59
N TYR A 177 -1.94 27.07 16.29
CA TYR A 177 -2.58 28.34 16.00
C TYR A 177 -3.31 28.86 17.23
N TYR A 178 -3.13 30.11 17.57
CA TYR A 178 -3.88 30.76 18.64
C TYR A 178 -4.51 32.07 18.18
N ASN A 179 -5.65 32.40 18.79
CA ASN A 179 -6.39 33.63 18.47
C ASN A 179 -5.92 34.76 19.37
N LYS A 180 -5.19 35.72 18.81
CA LYS A 180 -4.64 36.86 19.53
C LYS A 180 -5.72 37.71 20.22
N ASP A 181 -6.87 37.91 19.58
CA ASP A 181 -7.97 38.72 20.16
C ASP A 181 -8.52 38.07 21.44
N LEU A 182 -8.49 36.74 21.53
CA LEU A 182 -8.88 36.02 22.75
C LEU A 182 -7.85 36.21 23.86
N PHE A 183 -6.57 36.11 23.55
CA PHE A 183 -5.50 36.34 24.50
C PHE A 183 -5.56 37.76 25.05
N ASP A 184 -5.68 38.76 24.18
CA ASP A 184 -5.85 40.18 24.58
C ASP A 184 -7.07 40.38 25.46
N LYS A 185 -8.21 39.81 25.08
CA LYS A 185 -9.46 39.92 25.81
C LYS A 185 -9.37 39.38 27.24
N TYR A 186 -8.63 38.30 27.43
CA TYR A 186 -8.48 37.67 28.73
C TYR A 186 -7.21 38.10 29.48
N GLY A 187 -6.35 38.93 28.88
CA GLY A 187 -5.12 39.42 29.46
C GLY A 187 -4.06 38.31 29.65
N VAL A 188 -4.11 37.32 28.76
CA VAL A 188 -3.14 36.20 28.75
C VAL A 188 -1.98 36.58 27.85
N GLU A 189 -0.75 36.26 28.28
CA GLU A 189 0.46 36.50 27.51
C GLU A 189 0.51 35.55 26.30
N TYR A 190 1.02 36.03 25.15
CA TYR A 190 1.13 35.19 23.96
C TYR A 190 2.21 34.13 24.16
N PRO A 191 1.97 32.87 23.72
CA PRO A 191 3.03 31.88 23.72
C PRO A 191 4.13 32.27 22.73
N ASP A 192 5.36 32.05 23.12
CA ASP A 192 6.57 32.26 22.32
C ASP A 192 7.42 30.98 22.22
N GLU A 193 8.61 31.08 21.61
CA GLU A 193 9.52 29.96 21.42
C GLU A 193 10.09 29.36 22.73
N ASN A 194 9.97 30.06 23.85
CA ASN A 194 10.41 29.63 25.17
C ASN A 194 9.28 29.10 26.04
N THR A 195 8.03 29.27 25.59
CA THR A 195 6.85 28.82 26.35
C THR A 195 6.89 27.31 26.56
N THR A 196 6.97 26.93 27.81
CA THR A 196 7.00 25.51 28.19
C THR A 196 5.59 24.91 28.15
N TRP A 197 5.52 23.59 28.11
CA TRP A 197 4.22 22.90 28.20
C TRP A 197 3.46 23.18 29.50
N GLU A 198 4.17 23.39 30.60
CA GLU A 198 3.55 23.71 31.89
C GLU A 198 2.91 25.10 31.85
N GLU A 199 3.62 26.12 31.34
CA GLU A 199 3.10 27.49 31.15
C GLU A 199 1.96 27.54 30.15
N PHE A 200 1.96 26.68 29.14
CA PHE A 200 0.89 26.61 28.16
C PHE A 200 -0.42 26.03 28.72
N LYS A 201 -0.35 25.17 29.74
CA LYS A 201 -1.54 24.56 30.36
C LYS A 201 -2.26 25.46 31.34
N ASP A 202 -1.59 26.44 31.91
CA ASP A 202 -2.13 27.37 32.92
C ASP A 202 -2.88 28.53 32.28
#